data_27ce2ef591e3e4d32632af55922b43c1
#
_entry.id   27ce2ef591e3e4d32632af55922b43c1
#
_cell.length_a   1.000
_cell.length_b   1.000
_cell.length_c   1.000
_cell.angle_alpha   90.00
_cell.angle_beta   90.00
_cell.angle_gamma   90.00
#
_symmetry.space_group_name_H-M   'P 1'
#
loop_
_entity.id
_entity.type
_entity.pdbx_description
1 polymer ?
#
loop_
_entity_poly.entity_id
_entity_poly.type
_entity_poly.pdbx_seq_one_letter_code
_entity_poly.pdbx_strand_id
1 'polypeptide(L)'
;MMAPNHWDPSTKGFSRPLRLADSITSAMTTISQPPRKDHLVVKVYGSSVLFLEDERAIQSQVMRMLRLSVKDEQDVGHFHKLHPDAEAKGFGRLFRSPTLFEDVAKSLLLRFCPWKTSLDLAKALCDLQRKKFMSKRKIGDFPSPQELASFREEELKRKANFGFRAKDLIMLAKQVVDGKIDLSKFEKYDVDARTFNVNINGAGPFTTHTIMMCAGYYGNIPIDSETVRHMKEFHGLNIKKRKKESLSPKIQQFYKHYHPFESLAYWFELANSYEIKLGKALSKLLQSEYQYATGNYEKNKNKKRKKGRKNY
;
A
#
# COMPACT_ATOMS: atom_id res chain seq x y z
N MET A 1 4.78 -5.98 2.74
CA MET A 1 4.43 -5.21 1.51
C MET A 1 3.64 -6.10 0.57
N MET A 2 2.67 -5.52 -0.16
CA MET A 2 1.90 -6.24 -1.20
C MET A 2 2.72 -6.38 -2.49
N ALA A 3 2.51 -7.49 -3.23
CA ALA A 3 3.13 -7.69 -4.54
C ALA A 3 2.76 -6.55 -5.53
N PRO A 4 3.64 -6.26 -6.51
CA PRO A 4 4.90 -6.93 -6.83
C PRO A 4 6.11 -6.46 -6.03
N ASN A 5 5.91 -5.69 -4.95
CA ASN A 5 6.98 -5.12 -4.15
C ASN A 5 7.77 -6.19 -3.40
N HIS A 6 9.07 -6.09 -3.43
CA HIS A 6 9.98 -6.95 -2.69
C HIS A 6 11.08 -6.10 -2.01
N TRP A 7 11.21 -6.26 -0.71
CA TRP A 7 12.30 -5.68 0.09
C TRP A 7 13.25 -6.77 0.54
N ASP A 8 14.52 -6.59 0.28
CA ASP A 8 15.58 -7.44 0.77
C ASP A 8 16.30 -6.75 1.95
N PRO A 9 16.10 -7.21 3.19
CA PRO A 9 16.72 -6.61 4.36
C PRO A 9 18.24 -6.80 4.42
N SER A 10 18.81 -7.77 3.69
CA SER A 10 20.24 -8.03 3.68
C SER A 10 21.01 -7.01 2.85
N THR A 11 20.47 -6.65 1.69
CA THR A 11 21.05 -5.67 0.78
C THR A 11 20.46 -4.26 0.97
N LYS A 12 19.41 -4.12 1.80
CA LYS A 12 18.61 -2.91 1.92
C LYS A 12 18.11 -2.42 0.55
N GLY A 13 17.75 -3.36 -0.31
CA GLY A 13 17.30 -3.14 -1.67
C GLY A 13 15.80 -3.34 -1.82
N PHE A 14 15.14 -2.40 -2.48
CA PHE A 14 13.74 -2.50 -2.84
C PHE A 14 13.62 -2.83 -4.33
N SER A 15 12.94 -3.92 -4.65
CA SER A 15 12.81 -4.38 -6.04
C SER A 15 11.37 -4.53 -6.47
N ARG A 16 11.07 -4.15 -7.71
CA ARG A 16 9.81 -4.39 -8.40
C ARG A 16 9.93 -4.14 -9.91
N PRO A 17 9.00 -4.66 -10.74
CA PRO A 17 8.83 -4.16 -12.10
C PRO A 17 8.34 -2.71 -12.10
N LEU A 18 8.85 -1.88 -13.02
CA LEU A 18 8.35 -0.54 -13.31
C LEU A 18 8.09 -0.41 -14.81
N ARG A 19 7.05 0.34 -15.18
CA ARG A 19 6.65 0.58 -16.56
C ARG A 19 7.64 1.52 -17.26
N LEU A 20 7.94 1.22 -18.52
CA LEU A 20 8.68 2.11 -19.41
C LEU A 20 7.77 3.21 -19.98
N ALA A 21 8.32 4.08 -20.80
CA ALA A 21 7.60 5.22 -21.38
C ALA A 21 6.37 4.81 -22.20
N ASP A 22 6.39 3.64 -22.83
CA ASP A 22 5.25 3.08 -23.56
C ASP A 22 4.06 2.66 -22.65
N SER A 23 4.25 2.68 -21.34
CA SER A 23 3.26 2.26 -20.32
C SER A 23 2.79 0.79 -20.43
N ILE A 24 3.39 0.02 -21.33
CA ILE A 24 3.07 -1.39 -21.62
C ILE A 24 4.23 -2.28 -21.16
N THR A 25 5.45 -1.97 -21.58
CA THR A 25 6.64 -2.72 -21.21
C THR A 25 7.04 -2.39 -19.78
N SER A 26 7.49 -3.41 -19.03
CA SER A 26 8.06 -3.22 -17.69
C SER A 26 9.49 -3.71 -17.65
N ALA A 27 10.33 -3.03 -16.88
CA ALA A 27 11.67 -3.50 -16.55
C ALA A 27 11.76 -3.81 -15.05
N MET A 28 12.48 -4.87 -14.67
CA MET A 28 12.78 -5.14 -13.27
C MET A 28 13.73 -4.07 -12.75
N THR A 29 13.40 -3.47 -11.63
CA THR A 29 14.24 -2.45 -11.00
C THR A 29 14.61 -2.85 -9.57
N THR A 30 15.79 -2.41 -9.15
CA THR A 30 16.20 -2.43 -7.73
C THR A 30 16.64 -1.05 -7.32
N ILE A 31 16.04 -0.53 -6.28
CA ILE A 31 16.29 0.79 -5.72
C ILE A 31 17.03 0.58 -4.39
N SER A 32 18.16 1.25 -4.22
CA SER A 32 18.97 1.18 -3.00
C SER A 32 19.67 2.51 -2.74
N GLN A 33 19.99 2.77 -1.49
CA GLN A 33 20.85 3.88 -1.10
C GLN A 33 22.24 3.33 -0.77
N PRO A 34 23.29 3.72 -1.49
CA PRO A 34 24.64 3.32 -1.15
C PRO A 34 25.04 3.85 0.23
N PRO A 35 25.84 3.12 0.99
CA PRO A 35 26.27 3.57 2.33
C PRO A 35 26.90 4.95 2.28
N ARG A 36 26.49 5.83 3.20
CA ARG A 36 26.99 7.21 3.35
C ARG A 36 26.82 8.11 2.12
N LYS A 37 25.88 7.78 1.24
CA LYS A 37 25.52 8.63 0.09
C LYS A 37 24.15 9.25 0.31
N ASP A 38 23.95 10.43 -0.23
CA ASP A 38 22.72 11.24 -0.18
C ASP A 38 21.79 10.99 -1.39
N HIS A 39 22.17 10.09 -2.28
CA HIS A 39 21.39 9.74 -3.47
C HIS A 39 20.96 8.27 -3.49
N LEU A 40 19.93 8.00 -4.27
CA LEU A 40 19.46 6.66 -4.56
C LEU A 40 20.04 6.16 -5.88
N VAL A 41 20.32 4.87 -5.94
CA VAL A 41 20.71 4.17 -7.17
C VAL A 41 19.54 3.30 -7.61
N VAL A 42 19.10 3.47 -8.85
CA VAL A 42 18.09 2.65 -9.50
C VAL A 42 18.78 1.78 -10.56
N LYS A 43 18.88 0.48 -10.28
CA LYS A 43 19.38 -0.50 -11.24
C LYS A 43 18.22 -1.07 -12.03
N VAL A 44 18.33 -1.08 -13.37
CA VAL A 44 17.32 -1.61 -14.28
C VAL A 44 17.86 -2.88 -14.93
N TYR A 45 17.06 -3.94 -14.99
CA TYR A 45 17.45 -5.24 -15.51
C TYR A 45 16.53 -5.68 -16.64
N GLY A 46 17.11 -6.37 -17.63
CA GLY A 46 16.35 -7.04 -18.70
C GLY A 46 16.03 -6.16 -19.91
N SER A 47 16.58 -4.95 -19.98
CA SER A 47 16.60 -4.13 -21.19
C SER A 47 18.01 -4.01 -21.72
N SER A 48 18.21 -4.22 -23.03
CA SER A 48 19.51 -4.05 -23.68
C SER A 48 19.85 -2.58 -23.90
N VAL A 49 18.83 -1.73 -24.04
CA VAL A 49 18.96 -0.27 -24.19
C VAL A 49 17.78 0.38 -23.46
N LEU A 50 18.06 1.42 -22.68
CA LEU A 50 17.07 2.34 -22.12
C LEU A 50 17.16 3.66 -22.87
N PHE A 51 16.05 4.14 -23.36
CA PHE A 51 15.94 5.48 -23.90
C PHE A 51 15.74 6.50 -22.78
N LEU A 52 16.01 7.77 -23.05
CA LEU A 52 15.88 8.85 -22.07
C LEU A 52 14.45 8.95 -21.52
N GLU A 53 13.45 8.67 -22.34
CA GLU A 53 12.04 8.66 -21.96
C GLU A 53 11.74 7.54 -20.95
N ASP A 54 12.37 6.38 -21.10
CA ASP A 54 12.24 5.24 -20.19
C ASP A 54 12.87 5.57 -18.83
N GLU A 55 14.04 6.18 -18.84
CA GLU A 55 14.70 6.64 -17.61
C GLU A 55 13.81 7.64 -16.85
N ARG A 56 13.25 8.62 -17.55
CA ARG A 56 12.31 9.61 -16.96
C ARG A 56 11.05 8.96 -16.41
N ALA A 57 10.48 8.00 -17.14
CA ALA A 57 9.31 7.25 -16.69
C ALA A 57 9.60 6.45 -15.40
N ILE A 58 10.74 5.76 -15.34
CA ILE A 58 11.19 5.02 -14.15
C ILE A 58 11.44 6.00 -12.99
N GLN A 59 12.16 7.10 -13.24
CA GLN A 59 12.47 8.10 -12.22
C GLN A 59 11.19 8.70 -11.62
N SER A 60 10.21 9.06 -12.44
CA SER A 60 8.93 9.60 -11.99
C SER A 60 8.20 8.61 -11.07
N GLN A 61 8.16 7.32 -11.43
CA GLN A 61 7.56 6.28 -10.62
C GLN A 61 8.30 6.09 -9.28
N VAL A 62 9.63 6.09 -9.30
CA VAL A 62 10.46 6.00 -8.08
C VAL A 62 10.21 7.20 -7.16
N MET A 63 10.23 8.41 -7.71
CA MET A 63 9.95 9.64 -6.94
C MET A 63 8.57 9.58 -6.29
N ARG A 64 7.55 9.15 -7.06
CA ARG A 64 6.21 8.95 -6.52
C ARG A 64 6.18 7.94 -5.38
N MET A 65 6.74 6.74 -5.59
CA MET A 65 6.73 5.67 -4.60
C MET A 65 7.37 6.07 -3.28
N LEU A 66 8.48 6.78 -3.34
CA LEU A 66 9.29 7.16 -2.17
C LEU A 66 8.96 8.56 -1.64
N ARG A 67 7.98 9.24 -2.23
CA ARG A 67 7.57 10.60 -1.84
C ARG A 67 8.73 11.58 -1.85
N LEU A 68 9.39 11.69 -3.01
CA LEU A 68 10.56 12.55 -3.24
C LEU A 68 10.17 13.82 -4.02
N SER A 69 9.12 14.50 -3.61
CA SER A 69 8.75 15.82 -4.14
C SER A 69 9.01 16.91 -3.11
N VAL A 70 9.09 18.16 -3.55
CA VAL A 70 9.21 19.34 -2.66
C VAL A 70 8.05 19.36 -1.66
N LYS A 71 6.84 19.05 -2.11
CA LYS A 71 5.66 18.99 -1.24
C LYS A 71 5.77 17.87 -0.20
N ASP A 72 6.20 16.67 -0.60
CA ASP A 72 6.38 15.57 0.34
C ASP A 72 7.46 15.90 1.39
N GLU A 73 8.55 16.61 1.02
CA GLU A 73 9.56 17.12 1.97
C GLU A 73 8.96 18.10 2.97
N GLN A 74 8.19 19.06 2.49
CA GLN A 74 7.52 20.02 3.35
C GLN A 74 6.56 19.34 4.33
N ASP A 75 5.75 18.40 3.85
CA ASP A 75 4.81 17.64 4.68
C ASP A 75 5.53 16.83 5.76
N VAL A 76 6.62 16.15 5.41
CA VAL A 76 7.44 15.41 6.38
C VAL A 76 8.05 16.35 7.42
N GLY A 77 8.62 17.48 6.99
CA GLY A 77 9.19 18.48 7.90
C GLY A 77 8.14 19.10 8.84
N HIS A 78 6.92 19.34 8.35
CA HIS A 78 5.82 19.82 9.21
C HIS A 78 5.35 18.73 10.17
N PHE A 79 5.23 17.48 9.71
CA PHE A 79 4.87 16.36 10.58
C PHE A 79 5.91 16.13 11.68
N HIS A 80 7.20 16.20 11.37
CA HIS A 80 8.28 16.05 12.35
C HIS A 80 8.22 17.12 13.44
N LYS A 81 7.91 18.38 13.11
CA LYS A 81 7.70 19.43 14.10
C LYS A 81 6.55 19.13 15.08
N LEU A 82 5.51 18.44 14.61
CA LEU A 82 4.39 18.01 15.46
C LEU A 82 4.66 16.70 16.20
N HIS A 83 5.59 15.88 15.70
CA HIS A 83 5.86 14.53 16.22
C HIS A 83 7.36 14.23 16.29
N PRO A 84 8.11 14.75 17.31
CA PRO A 84 9.56 14.58 17.43
C PRO A 84 10.03 13.11 17.48
N ASP A 85 9.24 12.20 18.10
CA ASP A 85 9.57 10.77 18.15
C ASP A 85 9.54 10.12 16.75
N ALA A 86 8.67 10.60 15.86
CA ALA A 86 8.64 10.14 14.47
C ALA A 86 9.89 10.64 13.72
N GLU A 87 10.31 11.87 13.95
CA GLU A 87 11.58 12.43 13.43
C GLU A 87 12.78 11.59 13.88
N ALA A 88 12.90 11.34 15.17
CA ALA A 88 14.00 10.55 15.75
C ALA A 88 14.11 9.14 15.14
N LYS A 89 13.00 8.56 14.68
CA LYS A 89 12.94 7.26 13.98
C LYS A 89 13.01 7.36 12.46
N GLY A 90 13.10 8.57 11.89
CA GLY A 90 13.05 8.80 10.44
C GLY A 90 11.74 8.36 9.79
N PHE A 91 10.62 8.40 10.53
CA PHE A 91 9.30 8.03 10.04
C PHE A 91 8.55 9.28 9.51
N GLY A 92 7.85 9.13 8.39
CA GLY A 92 7.02 10.20 7.81
C GLY A 92 6.70 9.99 6.35
N ARG A 93 7.51 9.19 5.63
CA ARG A 93 7.27 8.86 4.21
C ARG A 93 6.58 7.53 4.10
N LEU A 94 5.25 7.54 4.06
CA LEU A 94 4.50 6.31 3.77
C LEU A 94 4.68 5.93 2.31
N PHE A 95 5.28 4.75 2.08
CA PHE A 95 5.45 4.18 0.76
C PHE A 95 4.09 4.04 0.04
N ARG A 96 4.06 4.37 -1.25
CA ARG A 96 2.90 4.17 -2.13
C ARG A 96 3.30 3.45 -3.42
N SER A 97 2.33 3.03 -4.21
CA SER A 97 2.57 2.36 -5.50
C SER A 97 3.07 3.35 -6.56
N PRO A 98 3.57 2.91 -7.74
CA PRO A 98 4.00 3.83 -8.80
C PRO A 98 2.86 4.64 -9.41
N THR A 99 1.62 4.17 -9.28
CA THR A 99 0.43 4.86 -9.79
C THR A 99 -0.68 4.87 -8.74
N LEU A 100 -1.53 5.90 -8.77
CA LEU A 100 -2.70 5.95 -7.89
C LEU A 100 -3.70 4.83 -8.22
N PHE A 101 -3.77 4.40 -9.47
CA PHE A 101 -4.59 3.25 -9.86
C PHE A 101 -4.22 1.98 -9.08
N GLU A 102 -2.93 1.67 -8.98
CA GLU A 102 -2.46 0.51 -8.20
C GLU A 102 -2.79 0.68 -6.71
N ASP A 103 -2.64 1.88 -6.14
CA ASP A 103 -3.01 2.15 -4.75
C ASP A 103 -4.51 1.94 -4.51
N VAL A 104 -5.37 2.44 -5.41
CA VAL A 104 -6.82 2.24 -5.34
C VAL A 104 -7.18 0.76 -5.43
N ALA A 105 -6.63 0.05 -6.41
CA ALA A 105 -6.89 -1.37 -6.59
C ALA A 105 -6.44 -2.18 -5.35
N LYS A 106 -5.26 -1.89 -4.80
CA LYS A 106 -4.78 -2.52 -3.56
C LYS A 106 -5.67 -2.19 -2.36
N SER A 107 -6.18 -0.96 -2.27
CA SER A 107 -7.12 -0.56 -1.20
C SER A 107 -8.43 -1.36 -1.28
N LEU A 108 -8.91 -1.67 -2.50
CA LEU A 108 -10.07 -2.54 -2.69
C LEU A 108 -9.79 -3.99 -2.24
N LEU A 109 -8.54 -4.48 -2.36
CA LEU A 109 -8.15 -5.81 -1.88
C LEU A 109 -8.14 -5.93 -0.35
N LEU A 110 -7.96 -4.85 0.38
CA LEU A 110 -7.92 -4.84 1.86
C LEU A 110 -9.28 -5.10 2.50
N ARG A 111 -10.38 -4.95 1.76
CA ARG A 111 -11.73 -4.97 2.32
C ARG A 111 -12.15 -6.35 2.83
N PHE A 112 -12.66 -6.39 4.06
CA PHE A 112 -13.31 -7.54 4.68
C PHE A 112 -12.51 -8.85 4.59
N CYS A 113 -11.18 -8.79 4.72
CA CYS A 113 -10.35 -9.99 4.76
C CYS A 113 -9.11 -9.80 5.65
N PRO A 114 -8.51 -10.90 6.12
CA PRO A 114 -7.23 -10.84 6.85
C PRO A 114 -6.11 -10.31 5.96
N TRP A 115 -5.12 -9.66 6.56
CA TRP A 115 -3.94 -9.11 5.87
C TRP A 115 -3.25 -10.13 4.95
N LYS A 116 -3.09 -11.39 5.42
CA LYS A 116 -2.54 -12.46 4.58
C LYS A 116 -3.31 -12.66 3.27
N THR A 117 -4.63 -12.63 3.33
CA THR A 117 -5.48 -12.76 2.13
C THR A 117 -5.24 -11.60 1.16
N SER A 118 -5.10 -10.37 1.65
CA SER A 118 -4.78 -9.22 0.79
C SER A 118 -3.43 -9.37 0.10
N LEU A 119 -2.42 -9.90 0.79
CA LEU A 119 -1.11 -10.23 0.19
C LEU A 119 -1.25 -11.29 -0.92
N ASP A 120 -2.01 -12.36 -0.66
CA ASP A 120 -2.23 -13.44 -1.61
C ASP A 120 -2.99 -12.95 -2.87
N LEU A 121 -4.00 -12.09 -2.69
CA LEU A 121 -4.77 -11.51 -3.79
C LEU A 121 -3.92 -10.58 -4.68
N ALA A 122 -3.10 -9.72 -4.08
CA ALA A 122 -2.18 -8.88 -4.85
C ALA A 122 -1.17 -9.72 -5.65
N LYS A 123 -0.63 -10.78 -5.04
CA LYS A 123 0.24 -11.72 -5.73
C LYS A 123 -0.48 -12.41 -6.89
N ALA A 124 -1.74 -12.84 -6.67
CA ALA A 124 -2.54 -13.47 -7.71
C ALA A 124 -2.79 -12.56 -8.92
N LEU A 125 -3.00 -11.24 -8.71
CA LEU A 125 -3.11 -10.27 -9.81
C LEU A 125 -1.82 -10.18 -10.61
N CYS A 126 -0.66 -10.08 -9.94
CA CYS A 126 0.63 -10.06 -10.63
C CYS A 126 0.91 -11.36 -11.39
N ASP A 127 0.53 -12.52 -10.82
CA ASP A 127 0.67 -13.81 -11.50
C ASP A 127 -0.23 -13.92 -12.74
N LEU A 128 -1.45 -13.38 -12.69
CA LEU A 128 -2.37 -13.32 -13.83
C LEU A 128 -1.83 -12.41 -14.93
N GLN A 129 -1.34 -11.22 -14.57
CA GLN A 129 -0.72 -10.28 -15.48
C GLN A 129 0.47 -10.93 -16.19
N ARG A 130 1.38 -11.56 -15.45
CA ARG A 130 2.52 -12.28 -16.02
C ARG A 130 2.07 -13.36 -17.00
N LYS A 131 1.10 -14.19 -16.62
CA LYS A 131 0.64 -15.31 -17.45
C LYS A 131 0.03 -14.83 -18.78
N LYS A 132 -0.71 -13.72 -18.76
CA LYS A 132 -1.46 -13.22 -19.92
C LYS A 132 -0.61 -12.35 -20.84
N PHE A 133 0.30 -11.53 -20.28
CA PHE A 133 1.01 -10.50 -21.03
C PHE A 133 2.54 -10.67 -21.05
N MET A 134 3.12 -11.41 -20.09
CA MET A 134 4.58 -11.49 -19.89
C MET A 134 5.08 -12.90 -19.62
N SER A 135 4.66 -13.89 -20.38
CA SER A 135 4.91 -15.33 -20.13
C SER A 135 6.36 -15.73 -19.88
N LYS A 136 7.33 -14.99 -20.44
CA LYS A 136 8.78 -15.27 -20.31
C LYS A 136 9.41 -14.72 -19.02
N ARG A 137 8.72 -13.93 -18.21
CA ARG A 137 9.27 -13.34 -16.99
C ARG A 137 8.93 -14.16 -15.74
N LYS A 138 9.83 -14.16 -14.76
CA LYS A 138 9.61 -14.85 -13.47
C LYS A 138 8.60 -14.12 -12.57
N ILE A 139 8.55 -12.79 -12.61
CA ILE A 139 7.71 -11.92 -11.78
C ILE A 139 6.84 -11.08 -12.70
N GLY A 140 5.53 -11.07 -12.44
CA GLY A 140 4.58 -10.18 -13.09
C GLY A 140 4.55 -8.80 -12.46
N ASP A 141 4.17 -7.82 -13.25
CA ASP A 141 3.85 -6.49 -12.76
C ASP A 141 2.42 -6.45 -12.18
N PHE A 142 2.09 -5.39 -11.46
CA PHE A 142 0.69 -5.11 -11.15
C PHE A 142 -0.02 -4.71 -12.45
N PRO A 143 -1.22 -5.26 -12.74
CA PRO A 143 -1.88 -4.98 -14.02
C PRO A 143 -2.23 -3.49 -14.14
N SER A 144 -2.01 -2.93 -15.34
CA SER A 144 -2.48 -1.59 -15.70
C SER A 144 -4.01 -1.54 -15.78
N PRO A 145 -4.64 -0.35 -15.85
CA PRO A 145 -6.09 -0.25 -16.07
C PRO A 145 -6.55 -1.04 -17.29
N GLN A 146 -5.83 -0.92 -18.44
CA GLN A 146 -6.15 -1.60 -19.68
C GLN A 146 -6.03 -3.13 -19.54
N GLU A 147 -4.94 -3.59 -18.92
CA GLU A 147 -4.73 -5.02 -18.66
C GLU A 147 -5.81 -5.58 -17.73
N LEU A 148 -6.13 -4.88 -16.63
CA LEU A 148 -7.12 -5.34 -15.67
C LEU A 148 -8.53 -5.33 -16.25
N ALA A 149 -8.88 -4.32 -17.06
CA ALA A 149 -10.18 -4.24 -17.76
C ALA A 149 -10.38 -5.38 -18.78
N SER A 150 -9.30 -5.97 -19.30
CA SER A 150 -9.33 -7.07 -20.25
C SER A 150 -9.59 -8.45 -19.64
N PHE A 151 -9.54 -8.58 -18.29
CA PHE A 151 -9.88 -9.82 -17.61
C PHE A 151 -11.38 -9.97 -17.45
N ARG A 152 -11.85 -11.24 -17.46
CA ARG A 152 -13.18 -11.59 -17.03
C ARG A 152 -13.21 -11.86 -15.53
N GLU A 153 -14.34 -11.66 -14.90
CA GLU A 153 -14.52 -11.86 -13.46
C GLU A 153 -14.19 -13.30 -13.03
N GLU A 154 -14.58 -14.27 -13.87
CA GLU A 154 -14.32 -15.70 -13.64
C GLU A 154 -12.81 -16.06 -13.67
N GLU A 155 -12.02 -15.32 -14.48
CA GLU A 155 -10.57 -15.55 -14.52
C GLU A 155 -9.92 -15.18 -13.18
N LEU A 156 -10.32 -14.04 -12.58
CA LEU A 156 -9.86 -13.65 -11.26
C LEU A 156 -10.32 -14.65 -10.19
N LYS A 157 -11.60 -15.02 -10.19
CA LYS A 157 -12.19 -15.94 -9.22
C LYS A 157 -11.56 -17.34 -9.26
N ARG A 158 -11.20 -17.83 -10.44
CA ARG A 158 -10.47 -19.12 -10.58
C ARG A 158 -9.04 -19.06 -10.06
N LYS A 159 -8.37 -17.91 -10.19
CA LYS A 159 -6.97 -17.78 -9.75
C LYS A 159 -6.85 -17.73 -8.23
N ALA A 160 -7.77 -17.01 -7.57
CA ALA A 160 -7.78 -16.86 -6.12
C ALA A 160 -9.19 -16.45 -5.64
N ASN A 161 -9.39 -16.48 -4.33
CA ASN A 161 -10.68 -16.12 -3.73
C ASN A 161 -10.89 -14.59 -3.71
N PHE A 162 -11.05 -13.99 -4.88
CA PHE A 162 -11.37 -12.55 -4.99
C PHE A 162 -12.79 -12.23 -4.51
N GLY A 163 -13.75 -13.16 -4.61
CA GLY A 163 -15.14 -12.92 -4.26
C GLY A 163 -15.71 -11.70 -5.02
N PHE A 164 -16.43 -10.84 -4.31
CA PHE A 164 -17.02 -9.60 -4.86
C PHE A 164 -15.96 -8.59 -5.35
N ARG A 165 -14.71 -8.67 -4.87
CA ARG A 165 -13.61 -7.77 -5.27
C ARG A 165 -13.25 -7.91 -6.74
N ALA A 166 -13.48 -9.09 -7.35
CA ALA A 166 -13.22 -9.30 -8.77
C ALA A 166 -14.04 -8.33 -9.64
N LYS A 167 -15.32 -8.20 -9.35
CA LYS A 167 -16.22 -7.25 -10.03
C LYS A 167 -15.78 -5.81 -9.83
N ASP A 168 -15.50 -5.43 -8.57
CA ASP A 168 -15.12 -4.05 -8.23
C ASP A 168 -13.81 -3.62 -8.90
N LEU A 169 -12.81 -4.51 -8.95
CA LEU A 169 -11.54 -4.25 -9.63
C LEU A 169 -11.70 -4.06 -11.14
N ILE A 170 -12.49 -4.91 -11.79
CA ILE A 170 -12.74 -4.80 -13.23
C ILE A 170 -13.57 -3.55 -13.55
N MET A 171 -14.55 -3.23 -12.71
CA MET A 171 -15.34 -2.00 -12.87
C MET A 171 -14.47 -0.75 -12.72
N LEU A 172 -13.61 -0.69 -11.69
CA LEU A 172 -12.63 0.39 -11.52
C LEU A 172 -11.78 0.55 -12.79
N ALA A 173 -11.20 -0.55 -13.27
CA ALA A 173 -10.32 -0.54 -14.44
C ALA A 173 -11.04 0.00 -15.67
N LYS A 174 -12.27 -0.48 -15.95
CA LYS A 174 -13.11 0.00 -17.05
C LYS A 174 -13.44 1.49 -16.91
N GLN A 175 -13.84 1.93 -15.72
CA GLN A 175 -14.16 3.35 -15.48
C GLN A 175 -12.96 4.27 -15.71
N VAL A 176 -11.74 3.83 -15.38
CA VAL A 176 -10.52 4.58 -15.66
C VAL A 176 -10.19 4.58 -17.16
N VAL A 177 -10.31 3.42 -17.83
CA VAL A 177 -10.06 3.31 -19.28
C VAL A 177 -11.08 4.13 -20.09
N ASP A 178 -12.33 4.12 -19.69
CA ASP A 178 -13.41 4.91 -20.31
C ASP A 178 -13.33 6.42 -19.99
N GLY A 179 -12.37 6.87 -19.19
CA GLY A 179 -12.24 8.27 -18.76
C GLY A 179 -13.33 8.74 -17.79
N LYS A 180 -14.18 7.83 -17.26
CA LYS A 180 -15.20 8.17 -16.27
C LYS A 180 -14.62 8.53 -14.91
N ILE A 181 -13.45 7.99 -14.59
CA ILE A 181 -12.66 8.32 -13.40
C ILE A 181 -11.27 8.77 -13.86
N ASP A 182 -10.95 10.03 -13.61
CA ASP A 182 -9.63 10.61 -13.81
C ASP A 182 -8.90 10.66 -12.46
N LEU A 183 -8.05 9.65 -12.21
CA LEU A 183 -7.28 9.55 -10.98
C LEU A 183 -6.18 10.61 -10.88
N SER A 184 -5.73 11.19 -12.01
CA SER A 184 -4.67 12.21 -12.01
C SER A 184 -5.07 13.47 -11.26
N LYS A 185 -6.37 13.80 -11.26
CA LYS A 185 -6.92 14.95 -10.54
C LYS A 185 -6.66 14.89 -9.03
N PHE A 186 -6.58 13.70 -8.46
CA PHE A 186 -6.37 13.52 -7.01
C PHE A 186 -4.90 13.61 -6.59
N GLU A 187 -3.98 13.62 -7.54
CA GLU A 187 -2.55 13.81 -7.28
C GLU A 187 -2.10 15.27 -7.48
N LYS A 188 -3.00 16.13 -7.96
CA LYS A 188 -2.79 17.56 -7.98
C LYS A 188 -3.13 18.11 -6.59
N TYR A 189 -2.14 18.64 -5.90
CA TYR A 189 -2.22 19.12 -4.51
C TYR A 189 -3.21 20.28 -4.28
N ASP A 190 -3.84 20.79 -5.32
CA ASP A 190 -4.84 21.87 -5.28
C ASP A 190 -6.26 21.37 -5.00
N VAL A 191 -6.45 20.05 -4.95
CA VAL A 191 -7.77 19.48 -4.68
C VAL A 191 -8.01 19.51 -3.18
N ASP A 192 -9.03 20.27 -2.75
CA ASP A 192 -9.50 20.22 -1.36
C ASP A 192 -9.83 18.75 -1.01
N ALA A 193 -9.20 18.25 0.07
CA ALA A 193 -9.45 16.89 0.56
C ALA A 193 -10.95 16.59 0.79
N ARG A 194 -11.76 17.62 1.05
CA ARG A 194 -13.22 17.54 1.17
C ARG A 194 -13.93 17.25 -0.15
N THR A 195 -13.30 17.60 -1.28
CA THR A 195 -13.81 17.32 -2.63
C THR A 195 -13.34 15.97 -3.17
N PHE A 196 -12.57 15.21 -2.38
CA PHE A 196 -12.11 13.87 -2.72
C PHE A 196 -13.31 12.89 -2.71
N ASN A 197 -14.20 13.10 -3.66
CA ASN A 197 -15.37 12.24 -3.86
C ASN A 197 -15.14 11.37 -5.11
N VAL A 198 -14.33 10.32 -4.94
CA VAL A 198 -14.18 9.31 -5.98
C VAL A 198 -15.32 8.33 -5.84
N ASN A 199 -16.28 8.39 -6.74
CA ASN A 199 -17.35 7.39 -6.79
C ASN A 199 -16.81 6.05 -7.33
N ILE A 200 -15.98 5.41 -6.52
CA ILE A 200 -15.42 4.08 -6.80
C ILE A 200 -16.35 3.04 -6.20
N ASN A 201 -16.84 2.13 -7.05
CA ASN A 201 -17.67 1.03 -6.59
C ASN A 201 -16.99 0.22 -5.50
N GLY A 202 -17.68 0.06 -4.37
CA GLY A 202 -17.14 -0.65 -3.21
C GLY A 202 -16.19 0.16 -2.30
N ALA A 203 -15.89 1.41 -2.60
CA ALA A 203 -15.09 2.26 -1.71
C ALA A 203 -15.97 2.84 -0.60
N GLY A 204 -15.92 2.23 0.59
CA GLY A 204 -16.46 2.83 1.82
C GLY A 204 -15.41 3.72 2.52
N PRO A 205 -15.75 4.32 3.69
CA PRO A 205 -14.89 5.28 4.38
C PRO A 205 -13.44 4.80 4.61
N PHE A 206 -13.24 3.55 5.03
CA PHE A 206 -11.92 2.97 5.18
C PHE A 206 -11.11 3.01 3.88
N THR A 207 -11.70 2.55 2.78
CA THR A 207 -11.03 2.50 1.47
C THR A 207 -10.75 3.92 0.96
N THR A 208 -11.71 4.83 1.07
CA THR A 208 -11.55 6.23 0.67
C THR A 208 -10.41 6.91 1.44
N HIS A 209 -10.36 6.79 2.76
CA HIS A 209 -9.28 7.37 3.57
C HIS A 209 -7.92 6.73 3.27
N THR A 210 -7.88 5.41 2.96
CA THR A 210 -6.65 4.75 2.50
C THR A 210 -6.15 5.34 1.17
N ILE A 211 -7.06 5.57 0.22
CA ILE A 211 -6.74 6.19 -1.07
C ILE A 211 -6.24 7.63 -0.86
N MET A 212 -6.94 8.42 -0.05
CA MET A 212 -6.54 9.79 0.30
C MET A 212 -5.13 9.82 0.88
N MET A 213 -4.81 8.93 1.81
CA MET A 213 -3.47 8.81 2.39
C MET A 213 -2.41 8.47 1.33
N CYS A 214 -2.71 7.58 0.37
CA CYS A 214 -1.83 7.30 -0.77
C CYS A 214 -1.64 8.53 -1.67
N ALA A 215 -2.68 9.35 -1.84
CA ALA A 215 -2.61 10.60 -2.60
C ALA A 215 -1.89 11.74 -1.86
N GLY A 216 -1.60 11.60 -0.55
CA GLY A 216 -0.89 12.63 0.24
C GLY A 216 -1.78 13.42 1.19
N TYR A 217 -3.04 13.04 1.36
CA TYR A 217 -3.99 13.68 2.29
C TYR A 217 -4.04 12.87 3.59
N TYR A 218 -3.44 13.38 4.66
CA TYR A 218 -3.22 12.64 5.90
C TYR A 218 -4.21 12.97 7.02
N GLY A 219 -5.13 13.91 6.82
CA GLY A 219 -6.07 14.37 7.83
C GLY A 219 -7.15 13.37 8.24
N ASN A 220 -7.29 12.24 7.55
CA ASN A 220 -8.31 11.24 7.83
C ASN A 220 -7.71 9.86 8.08
N ILE A 221 -8.02 9.27 9.23
CA ILE A 221 -7.53 7.93 9.59
C ILE A 221 -8.40 6.87 8.90
N PRO A 222 -7.81 5.90 8.18
CA PRO A 222 -8.54 4.77 7.62
C PRO A 222 -8.91 3.77 8.74
N ILE A 223 -10.14 3.88 9.26
CA ILE A 223 -10.59 3.12 10.42
C ILE A 223 -11.13 1.76 10.02
N ASP A 224 -10.49 0.71 10.53
CA ASP A 224 -10.90 -0.69 10.37
C ASP A 224 -10.92 -1.44 11.71
N SER A 225 -10.96 -2.77 11.66
CA SER A 225 -10.89 -3.62 12.87
C SER A 225 -9.53 -3.58 13.56
N GLU A 226 -8.46 -3.32 12.82
CA GLU A 226 -7.11 -3.19 13.36
C GLU A 226 -6.93 -1.88 14.10
N THR A 227 -7.47 -0.78 13.57
CA THR A 227 -7.54 0.51 14.26
C THR A 227 -8.28 0.39 15.59
N VAL A 228 -9.44 -0.28 15.57
CA VAL A 228 -10.24 -0.52 16.79
C VAL A 228 -9.46 -1.36 17.81
N ARG A 229 -8.73 -2.38 17.36
CA ARG A 229 -7.86 -3.20 18.21
C ARG A 229 -6.76 -2.36 18.84
N HIS A 230 -6.04 -1.58 18.02
CA HIS A 230 -4.94 -0.71 18.44
C HIS A 230 -5.40 0.27 19.50
N MET A 231 -6.49 1.00 19.26
CA MET A 231 -7.05 1.96 20.20
C MET A 231 -7.46 1.33 21.54
N LYS A 232 -7.90 0.08 21.53
CA LYS A 232 -8.20 -0.65 22.79
C LYS A 232 -6.95 -1.06 23.55
N GLU A 233 -5.97 -1.63 22.84
CA GLU A 233 -4.78 -2.24 23.46
C GLU A 233 -3.79 -1.17 23.96
N PHE A 234 -3.64 -0.07 23.23
CA PHE A 234 -2.63 0.95 23.53
C PHE A 234 -3.21 2.19 24.21
N HIS A 235 -4.46 2.54 23.94
CA HIS A 235 -5.08 3.76 24.49
C HIS A 235 -6.25 3.47 25.46
N GLY A 236 -6.50 2.19 25.75
CA GLY A 236 -7.54 1.80 26.72
C GLY A 236 -8.95 2.22 26.34
N LEU A 237 -9.20 2.62 25.08
CA LEU A 237 -10.52 3.09 24.66
C LEU A 237 -11.56 1.96 24.76
N ASN A 238 -12.55 2.16 25.64
CA ASN A 238 -13.65 1.21 25.80
C ASN A 238 -14.65 1.36 24.65
N ILE A 239 -14.47 0.53 23.63
CA ILE A 239 -15.23 0.56 22.40
C ILE A 239 -16.27 -0.57 22.45
N LYS A 240 -17.52 -0.25 22.82
CA LYS A 240 -18.63 -1.21 22.76
C LYS A 240 -18.94 -1.56 21.29
N LYS A 241 -18.99 -2.86 20.96
CA LYS A 241 -19.12 -3.41 19.58
C LYS A 241 -20.32 -2.88 18.75
N ARG A 242 -21.31 -2.25 19.36
CA ARG A 242 -22.60 -1.92 18.73
C ARG A 242 -22.69 -0.58 18.00
N LYS A 243 -21.66 0.30 18.05
CA LYS A 243 -21.71 1.63 17.41
C LYS A 243 -20.41 1.95 16.68
N LYS A 244 -20.12 1.27 15.56
CA LYS A 244 -18.93 1.58 14.72
C LYS A 244 -18.96 3.03 14.19
N GLU A 245 -20.12 3.55 13.84
CA GLU A 245 -20.25 4.93 13.32
C GLU A 245 -19.90 6.00 14.36
N SER A 246 -20.13 5.73 15.67
CA SER A 246 -19.75 6.66 16.74
C SER A 246 -18.27 6.62 17.12
N LEU A 247 -17.47 5.71 16.52
CA LEU A 247 -16.06 5.53 16.84
C LEU A 247 -15.16 6.41 15.99
N SER A 248 -15.52 6.64 14.73
CA SER A 248 -14.72 7.43 13.81
C SER A 248 -14.43 8.83 14.35
N PRO A 249 -15.41 9.61 14.83
CA PRO A 249 -15.15 10.94 15.42
C PRO A 249 -14.24 10.89 16.65
N LYS A 250 -14.38 9.87 17.51
CA LYS A 250 -13.54 9.73 18.71
C LYS A 250 -12.09 9.42 18.39
N ILE A 251 -11.86 8.50 17.47
CA ILE A 251 -10.52 8.15 17.01
C ILE A 251 -9.89 9.34 16.29
N GLN A 252 -10.63 9.99 15.40
CA GLN A 252 -10.17 11.18 14.71
C GLN A 252 -9.82 12.32 15.71
N GLN A 253 -10.65 12.54 16.73
CA GLN A 253 -10.40 13.52 17.77
C GLN A 253 -9.15 13.21 18.60
N PHE A 254 -8.85 11.93 18.84
CA PHE A 254 -7.66 11.51 19.58
C PHE A 254 -6.37 11.99 18.91
N TYR A 255 -6.29 11.91 17.56
CA TYR A 255 -5.11 12.35 16.80
C TYR A 255 -5.22 13.79 16.30
N LYS A 256 -6.24 14.57 16.71
CA LYS A 256 -6.51 15.92 16.18
C LYS A 256 -5.36 16.91 16.36
N HIS A 257 -4.55 16.74 17.40
CA HIS A 257 -3.39 17.60 17.68
C HIS A 257 -2.24 17.43 16.66
N TYR A 258 -2.27 16.37 15.83
CA TYR A 258 -1.34 16.18 14.70
C TYR A 258 -1.87 16.71 13.36
N HIS A 259 -3.00 17.47 13.39
CA HIS A 259 -3.58 18.00 12.15
C HIS A 259 -2.55 18.82 11.35
N PRO A 260 -2.45 18.60 10.01
CA PRO A 260 -3.26 17.74 9.13
C PRO A 260 -2.66 16.33 8.89
N PHE A 261 -1.87 15.80 9.81
CA PHE A 261 -1.10 14.55 9.66
C PHE A 261 -1.59 13.40 10.58
N GLU A 262 -2.88 13.39 10.93
CA GLU A 262 -3.47 12.45 11.87
C GLU A 262 -3.20 10.98 11.47
N SER A 263 -3.30 10.66 10.18
CA SER A 263 -3.03 9.30 9.71
C SER A 263 -1.54 8.93 9.75
N LEU A 264 -0.61 9.88 9.62
CA LEU A 264 0.82 9.60 9.80
C LEU A 264 1.13 9.26 11.25
N ALA A 265 0.59 10.03 12.21
CA ALA A 265 0.77 9.76 13.64
C ALA A 265 0.18 8.40 14.02
N TYR A 266 -1.02 8.09 13.56
CA TYR A 266 -1.64 6.77 13.75
C TYR A 266 -0.77 5.63 13.17
N TRP A 267 -0.25 5.77 11.95
CA TRP A 267 0.60 4.75 11.34
C TRP A 267 1.95 4.59 12.02
N PHE A 268 2.52 5.67 12.56
CA PHE A 268 3.73 5.61 13.38
C PHE A 268 3.52 4.73 14.62
N GLU A 269 2.46 4.99 15.37
CA GLU A 269 2.12 4.18 16.55
C GLU A 269 1.81 2.72 16.19
N LEU A 270 1.05 2.50 15.12
CA LEU A 270 0.69 1.18 14.66
C LEU A 270 1.93 0.37 14.23
N ALA A 271 2.85 0.98 13.48
CA ALA A 271 4.12 0.38 13.06
C ALA A 271 4.97 -0.01 14.28
N ASN A 272 5.12 0.89 15.25
CA ASN A 272 5.82 0.61 16.50
C ASN A 272 5.19 -0.55 17.27
N SER A 273 3.85 -0.61 17.32
CA SER A 273 3.15 -1.71 17.97
C SER A 273 3.41 -3.06 17.32
N TYR A 274 3.58 -3.10 16.01
CA TYR A 274 3.94 -4.31 15.28
C TYR A 274 5.40 -4.72 15.56
N GLU A 275 6.34 -3.77 15.59
CA GLU A 275 7.74 -4.05 15.92
C GLU A 275 7.89 -4.64 17.32
N ILE A 276 7.20 -4.07 18.31
CA ILE A 276 7.14 -4.60 19.68
C ILE A 276 6.62 -6.04 19.69
N LYS A 277 5.48 -6.31 19.02
CA LYS A 277 4.88 -7.64 18.98
C LYS A 277 5.72 -8.68 18.23
N LEU A 278 6.46 -8.25 17.20
CA LEU A 278 7.32 -9.10 16.40
C LEU A 278 8.68 -9.32 17.04
N GLY A 279 9.10 -8.44 17.96
CA GLY A 279 10.43 -8.43 18.56
C GLY A 279 11.54 -8.04 17.57
N LYS A 280 11.18 -7.40 16.46
CA LYS A 280 12.13 -6.93 15.44
C LYS A 280 11.56 -5.80 14.58
N ALA A 281 12.43 -4.97 14.02
CA ALA A 281 12.05 -3.89 13.12
C ALA A 281 11.36 -4.41 11.86
N LEU A 282 10.35 -3.69 11.38
CA LEU A 282 9.62 -4.03 10.15
C LEU A 282 10.55 -4.07 8.92
N SER A 283 11.59 -3.24 8.91
CA SER A 283 12.63 -3.23 7.87
C SER A 283 13.48 -4.50 7.80
N LYS A 284 13.48 -5.33 8.87
CA LYS A 284 14.19 -6.61 8.92
C LYS A 284 13.31 -7.82 8.57
N LEU A 285 12.04 -7.60 8.21
CA LEU A 285 11.14 -8.70 7.84
C LEU A 285 11.50 -9.27 6.47
N LEU A 286 11.55 -10.60 6.40
CA LEU A 286 11.57 -11.33 5.12
C LEU A 286 10.18 -11.32 4.50
N GLN A 287 10.08 -11.50 3.18
CA GLN A 287 8.81 -11.51 2.47
C GLN A 287 7.81 -12.56 3.02
N SER A 288 8.29 -13.72 3.42
CA SER A 288 7.49 -14.77 4.07
C SER A 288 6.88 -14.35 5.40
N GLU A 289 7.44 -13.31 6.04
CA GLU A 289 7.02 -12.81 7.34
C GLU A 289 6.02 -11.65 7.25
N TYR A 290 5.84 -11.02 6.08
CA TYR A 290 4.92 -9.88 5.91
C TYR A 290 3.50 -10.16 6.39
N GLN A 291 3.04 -11.42 6.30
CA GLN A 291 1.75 -11.85 6.83
C GLN A 291 1.60 -11.69 8.35
N TYR A 292 2.71 -11.52 9.06
CA TYR A 292 2.74 -11.37 10.52
C TYR A 292 2.76 -9.91 10.98
N ALA A 293 2.99 -8.96 10.07
CA ALA A 293 2.87 -7.52 10.35
C ALA A 293 1.38 -7.15 10.54
N THR A 294 0.83 -7.56 11.66
CA THR A 294 -0.58 -7.39 12.07
C THR A 294 -0.70 -7.55 13.58
N GLY A 295 -1.66 -6.86 14.17
CA GLY A 295 -1.92 -6.96 15.60
C GLY A 295 -2.42 -8.33 16.08
N ASN A 296 -2.82 -9.21 15.17
CA ASN A 296 -3.25 -10.58 15.50
C ASN A 296 -2.12 -11.62 15.38
N TYR A 297 -0.86 -11.21 15.42
CA TYR A 297 0.30 -12.09 15.25
C TYR A 297 0.29 -13.33 16.16
N GLU A 298 0.05 -13.15 17.46
CA GLU A 298 0.05 -14.26 18.41
C GLU A 298 -1.06 -15.28 18.15
N LYS A 299 -2.26 -14.82 17.80
CA LYS A 299 -3.37 -15.73 17.42
C LYS A 299 -3.01 -16.59 16.22
N ASN A 300 -2.26 -16.05 15.28
CA ASN A 300 -1.79 -16.76 14.09
C ASN A 300 -0.68 -17.76 14.43
N LYS A 301 0.22 -17.44 15.35
CA LYS A 301 1.29 -18.32 15.85
C LYS A 301 0.70 -19.55 16.59
N ASN A 302 -0.29 -19.32 17.45
CA ASN A 302 -0.95 -20.37 18.20
C ASN A 302 -1.81 -21.29 17.32
N LYS A 303 -2.45 -20.76 16.26
CA LYS A 303 -3.16 -21.59 15.26
C LYS A 303 -2.21 -22.52 14.50
N LYS A 304 -1.00 -22.07 14.15
CA LYS A 304 0.02 -22.93 13.50
C LYS A 304 0.52 -24.01 14.44
N ARG A 305 0.78 -23.70 15.72
CA ARG A 305 1.19 -24.70 16.73
C ARG A 305 0.13 -25.78 16.96
N LYS A 306 -1.17 -25.39 16.98
CA LYS A 306 -2.29 -26.37 17.12
C LYS A 306 -2.49 -27.24 15.87
N LYS A 307 -2.23 -26.72 14.64
CA LYS A 307 -2.29 -27.53 13.41
C LYS A 307 -1.10 -28.48 13.29
N GLY A 308 0.10 -28.08 13.68
CA GLY A 308 1.28 -28.94 13.70
C GLY A 308 1.19 -30.09 14.70
N ARG A 309 0.43 -29.95 15.81
CA ARG A 309 0.19 -31.02 16.80
C ARG A 309 -0.92 -31.99 16.43
N LYS A 310 -1.71 -31.77 15.40
CA LYS A 310 -2.77 -32.69 14.93
C LYS A 310 -2.29 -33.61 13.80
N ASN A 311 -1.06 -33.46 13.33
CA ASN A 311 -0.48 -34.28 12.26
C ASN A 311 0.63 -35.24 12.79
N TYR A 312 0.63 -35.54 14.10
CA TYR A 312 1.43 -36.57 14.73
C TYR A 312 0.53 -37.52 15.51
#